data_8c64874701f4d4c98278b706f3cc2b7a
#
_entry.id   8c64874701f4d4c98278b706f3cc2b7a
#
_cell.length_a   1.000
_cell.length_b   1.000
_cell.length_c   1.000
_cell.angle_alpha   90.00
_cell.angle_beta   90.00
_cell.angle_gamma   90.00
#
_symmetry.space_group_name_H-M   'P 1'
#
loop_
_entity.id
_entity.type
_entity.pdbx_description
1 polymer ?
#
loop_
_entity_poly.entity_id
_entity_poly.type
_entity_poly.pdbx_seq_one_letter_code
_entity_poly.pdbx_strand_id
1 'polypeptide(L)'
;MKRSTLVEYEDASSEVQLLYDEIMDTMGSPKVLNFLKALGHNPHALRGVWTMLKETVIEGEIPALLKQLILFKVSIVAGNRYCTSLHGHAALNLDPTLTYDDLEALSGGTCTANLPPSFPVAIEIVSRAALEPKSVEDPDWDFEDQLRDEGFSDSEIDELLAVGFFSVMMNMMTDTYDVPWESPFPPE
;
A
#
# COMPACT_ATOMS: atom_id res chain seq x y z
N MET A 1 -3.48 23.88 -12.35
CA MET A 1 -2.37 23.50 -13.25
C MET A 1 -2.11 22.03 -12.96
N LYS A 2 -2.56 21.14 -13.82
CA LYS A 2 -2.38 19.68 -13.64
C LYS A 2 -0.89 19.37 -13.69
N ARG A 3 -0.33 18.75 -12.66
CA ARG A 3 1.10 18.43 -12.56
C ARG A 3 1.41 16.97 -12.94
N SER A 4 0.45 16.23 -13.44
CA SER A 4 0.66 14.84 -13.80
C SER A 4 1.14 14.68 -15.24
N THR A 5 2.34 15.14 -15.55
CA THR A 5 3.07 14.55 -16.67
C THR A 5 3.81 13.33 -16.13
N LEU A 6 3.29 12.16 -16.44
CA LEU A 6 4.02 10.92 -16.24
C LEU A 6 5.28 10.98 -17.10
N VAL A 7 6.41 10.58 -16.54
CA VAL A 7 7.65 10.45 -17.32
C VAL A 7 7.71 9.04 -17.87
N GLU A 8 7.48 8.89 -19.16
CA GLU A 8 7.60 7.61 -19.84
C GLU A 8 9.07 7.18 -19.94
N TYR A 9 9.32 5.88 -20.18
CA TYR A 9 10.68 5.33 -20.18
C TYR A 9 11.57 6.04 -21.19
N GLU A 10 11.04 6.33 -22.39
CA GLU A 10 11.76 6.96 -23.49
C GLU A 10 12.11 8.42 -23.22
N ASP A 11 11.33 9.10 -22.38
CA ASP A 11 11.52 10.51 -22.01
C ASP A 11 12.32 10.68 -20.69
N ALA A 12 12.61 9.58 -20.02
CA ALA A 12 13.31 9.57 -18.74
C ALA A 12 14.81 9.80 -18.89
N SER A 13 15.43 10.45 -17.90
CA SER A 13 16.89 10.52 -17.82
C SER A 13 17.49 9.12 -17.65
N SER A 14 18.75 8.94 -18.02
CA SER A 14 19.44 7.64 -17.88
C SER A 14 19.43 7.10 -16.45
N GLU A 15 19.48 7.98 -15.43
CA GLU A 15 19.39 7.59 -14.03
C GLU A 15 17.99 7.07 -13.67
N VAL A 16 16.95 7.69 -14.20
CA VAL A 16 15.54 7.26 -14.00
C VAL A 16 15.26 5.97 -14.77
N GLN A 17 15.81 5.81 -15.99
CA GLN A 17 15.69 4.56 -16.75
C GLN A 17 16.29 3.38 -15.98
N LEU A 18 17.45 3.53 -15.35
CA LEU A 18 18.05 2.49 -14.51
C LEU A 18 17.15 2.12 -13.30
N LEU A 19 16.50 3.11 -12.70
CA LEU A 19 15.51 2.84 -11.63
C LEU A 19 14.27 2.13 -12.16
N TYR A 20 13.80 2.50 -13.33
CA TYR A 20 12.66 1.84 -13.97
C TYR A 20 12.97 0.38 -14.33
N ASP A 21 14.19 0.10 -14.80
CA ASP A 21 14.65 -1.27 -15.08
C ASP A 21 14.66 -2.10 -13.79
N GLU A 22 15.22 -1.57 -12.69
CA GLU A 22 15.19 -2.23 -11.38
C GLU A 22 13.76 -2.48 -10.89
N ILE A 23 12.86 -1.49 -11.02
CA ILE A 23 11.45 -1.60 -10.63
C ILE A 23 10.77 -2.72 -11.42
N MET A 24 10.89 -2.71 -12.73
CA MET A 24 10.28 -3.72 -13.60
C MET A 24 10.78 -5.12 -13.29
N ASP A 25 12.09 -5.27 -13.10
CA ASP A 25 12.71 -6.56 -12.76
C ASP A 25 12.22 -7.06 -11.39
N THR A 26 12.23 -6.20 -10.37
CA THR A 26 11.81 -6.58 -9.01
C THR A 26 10.32 -6.92 -8.94
N MET A 27 9.47 -6.15 -9.62
CA MET A 27 8.02 -6.37 -9.62
C MET A 27 7.57 -7.47 -10.61
N GLY A 28 8.46 -7.98 -11.44
CA GLY A 28 8.11 -8.90 -12.54
C GLY A 28 7.10 -8.30 -13.52
N SER A 29 7.10 -6.99 -13.69
CA SER A 29 6.13 -6.23 -14.47
C SER A 29 6.76 -5.74 -15.77
N PRO A 30 6.02 -5.79 -16.90
CA PRO A 30 6.54 -5.27 -18.18
C PRO A 30 6.54 -3.73 -18.23
N LYS A 31 6.02 -3.05 -17.22
CA LYS A 31 5.91 -1.58 -17.16
C LYS A 31 5.99 -1.07 -15.74
N VAL A 32 6.45 0.17 -15.60
CA VAL A 32 6.44 0.92 -14.34
C VAL A 32 5.04 1.45 -14.06
N LEU A 33 4.60 1.40 -12.81
CA LEU A 33 3.31 1.93 -12.37
C LEU A 33 3.28 3.47 -12.45
N ASN A 34 2.10 4.02 -12.74
CA ASN A 34 1.93 5.45 -12.98
C ASN A 34 2.34 6.33 -11.80
N PHE A 35 2.14 5.88 -10.57
CA PHE A 35 2.57 6.65 -9.40
C PHE A 35 4.10 6.80 -9.32
N LEU A 36 4.86 5.80 -9.77
CA LEU A 36 6.33 5.89 -9.87
C LEU A 36 6.76 6.78 -11.04
N LYS A 37 6.06 6.69 -12.19
CA LYS A 37 6.28 7.59 -13.33
C LYS A 37 6.00 9.05 -12.99
N ALA A 38 5.05 9.33 -12.09
CA ALA A 38 4.76 10.69 -11.61
C ALA A 38 5.95 11.32 -10.87
N LEU A 39 6.87 10.51 -10.34
CA LEU A 39 8.11 10.92 -9.70
C LEU A 39 9.32 10.97 -10.64
N GLY A 40 9.17 10.54 -11.87
CA GLY A 40 10.27 10.40 -12.85
C GLY A 40 11.02 11.69 -13.19
N HIS A 41 10.49 12.86 -12.83
CA HIS A 41 11.22 14.13 -12.98
C HIS A 41 12.36 14.31 -11.96
N ASN A 42 12.37 13.53 -10.89
CA ASN A 42 13.38 13.63 -9.83
C ASN A 42 13.84 12.23 -9.40
N PRO A 43 15.04 11.79 -9.81
CA PRO A 43 15.54 10.45 -9.48
C PRO A 43 15.71 10.21 -7.98
N HIS A 44 16.00 11.24 -7.18
CA HIS A 44 16.11 11.08 -5.73
C HIS A 44 14.76 10.84 -5.07
N ALA A 45 13.71 11.56 -5.50
CA ALA A 45 12.35 11.34 -5.00
C ALA A 45 11.84 9.94 -5.41
N LEU A 46 12.05 9.56 -6.68
CA LEU A 46 11.69 8.24 -7.18
C LEU A 46 12.40 7.13 -6.39
N ARG A 47 13.72 7.24 -6.22
CA ARG A 47 14.51 6.26 -5.45
C ARG A 47 14.05 6.14 -4.01
N GLY A 48 13.76 7.27 -3.34
CA GLY A 48 13.28 7.26 -1.96
C GLY A 48 11.97 6.51 -1.79
N VAL A 49 10.98 6.79 -2.66
CA VAL A 49 9.69 6.09 -2.65
C VAL A 49 9.85 4.63 -3.06
N TRP A 50 10.65 4.35 -4.09
CA TRP A 50 10.92 2.99 -4.54
C TRP A 50 11.58 2.14 -3.46
N THR A 51 12.62 2.68 -2.78
CA THR A 51 13.29 1.96 -1.70
C THR A 51 12.30 1.63 -0.57
N MET A 52 11.48 2.60 -0.16
CA MET A 52 10.49 2.34 0.87
C MET A 52 9.47 1.29 0.44
N LEU A 53 8.93 1.37 -0.78
CA LEU A 53 8.03 0.36 -1.34
C LEU A 53 8.66 -1.04 -1.33
N LYS A 54 9.90 -1.15 -1.83
CA LYS A 54 10.61 -2.41 -1.93
C LYS A 54 10.80 -3.05 -0.57
N GLU A 55 11.37 -2.30 0.39
CA GLU A 55 11.73 -2.81 1.71
C GLU A 55 10.51 -3.10 2.61
N THR A 56 9.41 -2.31 2.48
CA THR A 56 8.27 -2.46 3.39
C THR A 56 7.10 -3.24 2.82
N VAL A 57 6.89 -3.19 1.49
CA VAL A 57 5.70 -3.80 0.86
C VAL A 57 6.04 -5.08 0.11
N ILE A 58 7.17 -5.09 -0.63
CA ILE A 58 7.54 -6.23 -1.48
C ILE A 58 8.32 -7.26 -0.66
N GLU A 59 9.31 -6.82 0.09
CA GLU A 59 10.16 -7.64 0.94
C GLU A 59 9.66 -7.65 2.40
N GLY A 60 10.40 -8.30 3.31
CA GLY A 60 10.11 -8.35 4.73
C GLY A 60 9.48 -9.67 5.17
N GLU A 61 9.03 -9.71 6.43
CA GLU A 61 8.55 -10.92 7.10
C GLU A 61 7.03 -11.07 7.07
N ILE A 62 6.29 -9.95 6.96
CA ILE A 62 4.84 -9.93 6.94
C ILE A 62 4.30 -10.50 5.61
N PRO A 63 3.32 -11.41 5.66
CA PRO A 63 2.72 -11.99 4.46
C PRO A 63 2.22 -10.93 3.47
N ALA A 64 2.56 -11.09 2.19
CA ALA A 64 2.18 -10.13 1.15
C ALA A 64 0.66 -9.84 1.12
N LEU A 65 -0.18 -10.85 1.35
CA LEU A 65 -1.63 -10.67 1.42
C LEU A 65 -2.02 -9.70 2.54
N LEU A 66 -1.46 -9.86 3.75
CA LEU A 66 -1.76 -8.96 4.87
C LEU A 66 -1.35 -7.53 4.54
N LYS A 67 -0.17 -7.33 3.95
CA LYS A 67 0.28 -6.00 3.49
C LYS A 67 -0.71 -5.39 2.50
N GLN A 68 -1.16 -6.13 1.49
CA GLN A 68 -2.11 -5.61 0.51
C GLN A 68 -3.48 -5.29 1.13
N LEU A 69 -3.94 -6.06 2.10
CA LEU A 69 -5.20 -5.79 2.79
C LEU A 69 -5.11 -4.54 3.70
N ILE A 70 -3.97 -4.30 4.36
CA ILE A 70 -3.70 -3.06 5.11
C ILE A 70 -3.70 -1.85 4.16
N LEU A 71 -2.94 -1.93 3.06
CA LEU A 71 -2.86 -0.88 2.04
C LEU A 71 -4.25 -0.57 1.45
N PHE A 72 -5.05 -1.60 1.17
CA PHE A 72 -6.43 -1.46 0.73
C PHE A 72 -7.30 -0.75 1.77
N LYS A 73 -7.29 -1.24 3.04
CA LYS A 73 -8.13 -0.67 4.11
C LYS A 73 -7.79 0.79 4.38
N VAL A 74 -6.52 1.13 4.50
CA VAL A 74 -6.08 2.52 4.70
C VAL A 74 -6.53 3.40 3.53
N SER A 75 -6.42 2.90 2.30
CA SER A 75 -6.75 3.67 1.10
C SER A 75 -8.25 3.90 0.92
N ILE A 76 -9.07 2.89 1.19
CA ILE A 76 -10.53 3.03 1.06
C ILE A 76 -11.10 3.97 2.13
N VAL A 77 -10.60 3.91 3.36
CA VAL A 77 -10.99 4.82 4.44
C VAL A 77 -10.53 6.25 4.14
N ALA A 78 -9.34 6.43 3.56
CA ALA A 78 -8.86 7.73 3.11
C ALA A 78 -9.59 8.27 1.86
N GLY A 79 -10.41 7.45 1.20
CA GLY A 79 -11.13 7.83 -0.03
C GLY A 79 -10.24 7.88 -1.27
N ASN A 80 -9.04 7.31 -1.22
CA ASN A 80 -8.13 7.29 -2.36
C ASN A 80 -8.48 6.15 -3.32
N ARG A 81 -9.06 6.49 -4.46
CA ARG A 81 -9.55 5.53 -5.45
C ARG A 81 -8.42 4.75 -6.13
N TYR A 82 -7.29 5.40 -6.44
CA TYR A 82 -6.17 4.79 -7.13
C TYR A 82 -5.58 3.64 -6.29
N CYS A 83 -5.16 3.91 -5.06
CA CYS A 83 -4.56 2.91 -4.18
C CYS A 83 -5.58 1.83 -3.75
N THR A 84 -6.85 2.19 -3.51
CA THR A 84 -7.91 1.21 -3.21
C THR A 84 -8.02 0.18 -4.33
N SER A 85 -8.10 0.61 -5.59
CA SER A 85 -8.22 -0.30 -6.72
C SER A 85 -6.95 -1.15 -6.90
N LEU A 86 -5.77 -0.53 -6.82
CA LEU A 86 -4.50 -1.22 -6.98
C LEU A 86 -4.32 -2.35 -5.94
N HIS A 87 -4.52 -2.02 -4.67
CA HIS A 87 -4.30 -2.97 -3.58
C HIS A 87 -5.42 -3.99 -3.43
N GLY A 88 -6.67 -3.62 -3.73
CA GLY A 88 -7.77 -4.57 -3.80
C GLY A 88 -7.53 -5.64 -4.87
N HIS A 89 -7.13 -5.23 -6.08
CA HIS A 89 -6.74 -6.18 -7.15
C HIS A 89 -5.54 -7.04 -6.76
N ALA A 90 -4.53 -6.47 -6.13
CA ALA A 90 -3.37 -7.22 -5.68
C ALA A 90 -3.75 -8.28 -4.64
N ALA A 91 -4.63 -7.97 -3.68
CA ALA A 91 -5.13 -8.92 -2.69
C ALA A 91 -5.90 -10.08 -3.35
N LEU A 92 -6.82 -9.78 -4.27
CA LEU A 92 -7.59 -10.79 -5.01
C LEU A 92 -6.69 -11.70 -5.87
N ASN A 93 -5.58 -11.20 -6.39
CA ASN A 93 -4.61 -12.00 -7.14
C ASN A 93 -3.76 -12.89 -6.23
N LEU A 94 -3.48 -12.47 -5.00
CA LEU A 94 -2.71 -13.23 -4.02
C LEU A 94 -3.54 -14.35 -3.37
N ASP A 95 -4.83 -14.13 -3.19
CA ASP A 95 -5.75 -15.15 -2.68
C ASP A 95 -7.00 -15.23 -3.57
N PRO A 96 -7.07 -16.23 -4.47
CA PRO A 96 -8.21 -16.43 -5.36
C PRO A 96 -9.52 -16.81 -4.65
N THR A 97 -9.50 -17.08 -3.34
CA THR A 97 -10.71 -17.34 -2.54
C THR A 97 -11.36 -16.07 -2.03
N LEU A 98 -10.63 -14.93 -2.03
CA LEU A 98 -11.19 -13.62 -1.73
C LEU A 98 -12.13 -13.15 -2.83
N THR A 99 -13.17 -12.44 -2.41
CA THR A 99 -14.16 -11.83 -3.30
C THR A 99 -14.22 -10.31 -3.10
N TYR A 100 -14.85 -9.61 -4.01
CA TYR A 100 -15.12 -8.17 -3.83
C TYR A 100 -16.01 -7.91 -2.62
N ASP A 101 -16.98 -8.79 -2.33
CA ASP A 101 -17.85 -8.68 -1.17
C ASP A 101 -17.03 -8.77 0.15
N ASP A 102 -15.99 -9.60 0.18
CA ASP A 102 -15.07 -9.69 1.34
C ASP A 102 -14.27 -8.40 1.50
N LEU A 103 -13.79 -7.80 0.43
CA LEU A 103 -13.10 -6.50 0.48
C LEU A 103 -14.05 -5.38 0.92
N GLU A 104 -15.29 -5.37 0.46
CA GLU A 104 -16.31 -4.42 0.91
C GLU A 104 -16.61 -4.59 2.40
N ALA A 105 -16.80 -5.82 2.87
CA ALA A 105 -16.99 -6.12 4.28
C ALA A 105 -15.80 -5.63 5.13
N LEU A 106 -14.57 -5.88 4.66
CA LEU A 106 -13.34 -5.43 5.32
C LEU A 106 -13.28 -3.90 5.41
N SER A 107 -13.73 -3.19 4.38
CA SER A 107 -13.80 -1.73 4.39
C SER A 107 -14.69 -1.20 5.52
N GLY A 108 -15.78 -1.90 5.79
CA GLY A 108 -16.74 -1.61 6.88
C GLY A 108 -16.30 -2.10 8.27
N GLY A 109 -15.12 -2.69 8.41
CA GLY A 109 -14.62 -3.21 9.68
C GLY A 109 -15.13 -4.62 10.03
N THR A 110 -15.68 -5.35 9.04
CA THR A 110 -16.15 -6.73 9.21
C THR A 110 -15.30 -7.65 8.34
N CYS A 111 -14.90 -8.81 8.85
CA CYS A 111 -14.17 -9.79 8.06
C CYS A 111 -15.08 -10.98 7.77
N THR A 112 -15.42 -11.19 6.50
CA THR A 112 -16.19 -12.35 6.00
C THR A 112 -15.30 -13.39 5.34
N ALA A 113 -14.09 -12.99 4.93
CA ALA A 113 -13.11 -13.86 4.30
C ALA A 113 -12.53 -14.88 5.28
N ASN A 114 -12.13 -16.03 4.76
CA ASN A 114 -11.43 -17.05 5.53
C ASN A 114 -9.93 -16.72 5.65
N LEU A 115 -9.61 -15.71 6.44
CA LEU A 115 -8.25 -15.24 6.70
C LEU A 115 -7.71 -15.82 8.02
N PRO A 116 -6.36 -15.85 8.21
CA PRO A 116 -5.78 -16.10 9.52
C PRO A 116 -6.38 -15.17 10.58
N PRO A 117 -6.70 -15.65 11.80
CA PRO A 117 -7.39 -14.86 12.82
C PRO A 117 -6.69 -13.55 13.19
N SER A 118 -5.36 -13.49 13.14
CA SER A 118 -4.55 -12.30 13.40
C SER A 118 -4.69 -11.20 12.33
N PHE A 119 -5.08 -11.54 11.08
CA PHE A 119 -5.14 -10.57 9.99
C PHE A 119 -6.18 -9.46 10.22
N PRO A 120 -7.45 -9.76 10.52
CA PRO A 120 -8.43 -8.72 10.77
C PRO A 120 -8.04 -7.77 11.90
N VAL A 121 -7.43 -8.29 12.97
CA VAL A 121 -6.94 -7.51 14.10
C VAL A 121 -5.81 -6.57 13.66
N ALA A 122 -4.80 -7.11 12.98
CA ALA A 122 -3.68 -6.31 12.47
C ALA A 122 -4.15 -5.23 11.48
N ILE A 123 -5.06 -5.56 10.55
CA ILE A 123 -5.61 -4.60 9.58
C ILE A 123 -6.30 -3.44 10.30
N GLU A 124 -7.14 -3.71 11.29
CA GLU A 124 -7.87 -2.67 12.01
C GLU A 124 -6.92 -1.79 12.83
N ILE A 125 -6.02 -2.39 13.60
CA ILE A 125 -5.07 -1.68 14.47
C ILE A 125 -4.15 -0.79 13.61
N VAL A 126 -3.51 -1.34 12.59
CA VAL A 126 -2.55 -0.61 11.75
C VAL A 126 -3.25 0.51 10.98
N SER A 127 -4.45 0.25 10.46
CA SER A 127 -5.23 1.27 9.75
C SER A 127 -5.61 2.43 10.67
N ARG A 128 -6.04 2.14 11.90
CA ARG A 128 -6.35 3.16 12.91
C ARG A 128 -5.10 3.95 13.29
N ALA A 129 -3.98 3.28 13.58
CA ALA A 129 -2.72 3.95 13.94
C ALA A 129 -2.23 4.88 12.82
N ALA A 130 -2.37 4.47 11.56
CA ALA A 130 -1.93 5.26 10.41
C ALA A 130 -2.84 6.46 10.10
N LEU A 131 -4.17 6.30 10.24
CA LEU A 131 -5.14 7.32 9.88
C LEU A 131 -5.48 8.26 11.04
N GLU A 132 -5.39 7.77 12.27
CA GLU A 132 -5.72 8.49 13.49
C GLU A 132 -4.54 8.47 14.49
N PRO A 133 -3.37 9.01 14.14
CA PRO A 133 -2.15 8.86 14.96
C PRO A 133 -2.29 9.40 16.38
N LYS A 134 -3.22 10.33 16.62
CA LYS A 134 -3.52 10.83 17.98
C LYS A 134 -4.31 9.84 18.84
N SER A 135 -4.89 8.80 18.25
CA SER A 135 -5.56 7.76 19.02
C SER A 135 -4.59 6.93 19.87
N VAL A 136 -3.29 6.94 19.55
CA VAL A 136 -2.23 6.36 20.39
C VAL A 136 -2.03 7.09 21.72
N GLU A 137 -2.57 8.30 21.89
CA GLU A 137 -2.56 9.03 23.18
C GLU A 137 -3.66 8.51 24.13
N ASP A 138 -4.56 7.65 23.67
CA ASP A 138 -5.58 7.00 24.51
C ASP A 138 -4.90 5.96 25.40
N PRO A 139 -4.85 6.16 26.74
CA PRO A 139 -4.16 5.27 27.65
C PRO A 139 -4.78 3.86 27.72
N ASP A 140 -6.01 3.70 27.20
CA ASP A 140 -6.70 2.41 27.18
C ASP A 140 -6.48 1.66 25.84
N TRP A 141 -5.74 2.26 24.89
CA TRP A 141 -5.44 1.64 23.61
C TRP A 141 -3.97 1.27 23.47
N ASP A 142 -3.61 0.14 24.02
CA ASP A 142 -2.30 -0.48 23.85
C ASP A 142 -2.28 -1.34 22.58
N PHE A 143 -2.02 -0.71 21.44
CA PHE A 143 -2.07 -1.36 20.13
C PHE A 143 -0.90 -2.34 19.92
N GLU A 144 0.25 -2.08 20.52
CA GLU A 144 1.40 -2.98 20.39
C GLU A 144 1.17 -4.28 21.16
N ASP A 145 0.64 -4.21 22.39
CA ASP A 145 0.32 -5.40 23.16
C ASP A 145 -0.79 -6.21 22.49
N GLN A 146 -1.78 -5.56 21.88
CA GLN A 146 -2.81 -6.26 21.11
C GLN A 146 -2.20 -7.02 19.91
N LEU A 147 -1.23 -6.43 19.19
CA LEU A 147 -0.53 -7.12 18.10
C LEU A 147 0.36 -8.25 18.61
N ARG A 148 1.03 -8.08 19.77
CA ARG A 148 1.81 -9.16 20.42
C ARG A 148 0.91 -10.32 20.84
N ASP A 149 -0.28 -10.05 21.35
CA ASP A 149 -1.26 -11.09 21.73
C ASP A 149 -1.74 -11.91 20.51
N GLU A 150 -1.75 -11.30 19.32
CA GLU A 150 -2.01 -11.99 18.04
C GLU A 150 -0.78 -12.75 17.49
N GLY A 151 0.35 -12.67 18.18
CA GLY A 151 1.57 -13.43 17.89
C GLY A 151 2.59 -12.70 17.01
N PHE A 152 2.43 -11.39 16.76
CA PHE A 152 3.43 -10.60 16.05
C PHE A 152 4.61 -10.24 16.96
N SER A 153 5.83 -10.42 16.46
CA SER A 153 7.06 -9.93 17.10
C SER A 153 7.18 -8.41 16.99
N ASP A 154 8.06 -7.80 17.79
CA ASP A 154 8.31 -6.35 17.70
C ASP A 154 8.82 -5.95 16.31
N SER A 155 9.62 -6.78 15.64
CA SER A 155 10.07 -6.55 14.26
C SER A 155 8.91 -6.53 13.26
N GLU A 156 7.98 -7.49 13.39
CA GLU A 156 6.80 -7.56 12.55
C GLU A 156 5.83 -6.41 12.81
N ILE A 157 5.72 -5.94 14.05
CA ILE A 157 4.92 -4.75 14.41
C ILE A 157 5.49 -3.49 13.75
N ASP A 158 6.80 -3.29 13.81
CA ASP A 158 7.46 -2.16 13.12
C ASP A 158 7.22 -2.22 11.60
N GLU A 159 7.29 -3.40 10.99
CA GLU A 159 7.00 -3.59 9.57
C GLU A 159 5.54 -3.29 9.23
N LEU A 160 4.59 -3.78 10.02
CA LEU A 160 3.16 -3.51 9.87
C LEU A 160 2.86 -2.01 9.91
N LEU A 161 3.43 -1.29 10.90
CA LEU A 161 3.27 0.16 11.01
C LEU A 161 3.89 0.90 9.82
N ALA A 162 5.08 0.46 9.36
CA ALA A 162 5.72 1.04 8.18
C ALA A 162 4.85 0.88 6.92
N VAL A 163 4.18 -0.26 6.74
CA VAL A 163 3.20 -0.48 5.65
C VAL A 163 2.04 0.51 5.75
N GLY A 164 1.47 0.70 6.95
CA GLY A 164 0.38 1.65 7.17
C GLY A 164 0.78 3.09 6.86
N PHE A 165 1.95 3.54 7.34
CA PHE A 165 2.48 4.89 7.08
C PHE A 165 2.81 5.10 5.60
N PHE A 166 3.38 4.09 4.94
CA PHE A 166 3.62 4.12 3.51
C PHE A 166 2.31 4.31 2.74
N SER A 167 1.24 3.61 3.12
CA SER A 167 -0.09 3.77 2.52
C SER A 167 -0.60 5.21 2.59
N VAL A 168 -0.53 5.86 3.76
CA VAL A 168 -0.95 7.25 3.92
C VAL A 168 -0.14 8.18 3.03
N MET A 169 1.18 8.03 3.00
CA MET A 169 2.06 8.82 2.13
C MET A 169 1.69 8.65 0.67
N MET A 170 1.43 7.41 0.22
CA MET A 170 1.08 7.11 -1.16
C MET A 170 -0.28 7.66 -1.55
N ASN A 171 -1.28 7.58 -0.67
CA ASN A 171 -2.59 8.16 -0.88
C ASN A 171 -2.49 9.68 -1.10
N MET A 172 -1.76 10.39 -0.23
CA MET A 172 -1.52 11.83 -0.38
C MET A 172 -0.82 12.16 -1.70
N MET A 173 0.18 11.37 -2.08
CA MET A 173 0.95 11.60 -3.30
C MET A 173 0.10 11.37 -4.55
N THR A 174 -0.62 10.26 -4.63
CA THR A 174 -1.43 9.92 -5.81
C THR A 174 -2.59 10.88 -6.02
N ASP A 175 -3.22 11.37 -4.94
CA ASP A 175 -4.25 12.40 -5.01
C ASP A 175 -3.66 13.76 -5.41
N THR A 176 -2.52 14.16 -4.84
CA THR A 176 -1.88 15.44 -5.15
C THR A 176 -1.43 15.54 -6.60
N TYR A 177 -0.95 14.44 -7.15
CA TYR A 177 -0.52 14.38 -8.55
C TYR A 177 -1.65 14.05 -9.52
N ASP A 178 -2.87 13.75 -9.05
CA ASP A 178 -3.99 13.29 -9.86
C ASP A 178 -3.54 12.14 -10.78
N VAL A 179 -2.93 11.10 -10.14
CA VAL A 179 -2.31 9.98 -10.86
C VAL A 179 -3.38 9.22 -11.64
N PRO A 180 -3.25 9.11 -12.97
CA PRO A 180 -4.22 8.39 -13.77
C PRO A 180 -4.16 6.88 -13.51
N TRP A 181 -5.29 6.22 -13.71
CA TRP A 181 -5.44 4.77 -13.58
C TRP A 181 -4.52 4.02 -14.53
N GLU A 182 -4.02 2.88 -14.07
CA GLU A 182 -3.44 1.89 -14.96
C GLU A 182 -4.53 1.08 -15.67
N SER A 183 -4.31 0.83 -16.97
CA SER A 183 -5.00 -0.28 -17.62
C SER A 183 -4.27 -1.60 -17.20
N PRO A 184 -4.94 -2.63 -16.68
CA PRO A 184 -6.36 -2.92 -16.84
C PRO A 184 -7.23 -2.68 -15.58
N PHE A 185 -6.83 -1.82 -14.64
CA PHE A 185 -7.62 -1.56 -13.44
C PHE A 185 -8.73 -0.54 -13.77
N PRO A 186 -9.94 -0.95 -14.22
CA PRO A 186 -10.99 0.01 -14.47
C PRO A 186 -11.49 0.59 -13.15
N PRO A 187 -11.74 1.90 -13.08
CA PRO A 187 -12.61 2.43 -12.04
C PRO A 187 -14.00 1.86 -12.24
N GLU A 188 -14.57 1.23 -11.26
CA GLU A 188 -16.00 0.99 -11.20
C GLU A 188 -16.75 2.28 -10.91
#